data_50ba4168de61b530c4aecced86916fe0
#
_entry.id   50ba4168de61b530c4aecced86916fe0
#
_cell.length_a   1.000
_cell.length_b   1.000
_cell.length_c   1.000
_cell.angle_alpha   90.00
_cell.angle_beta   90.00
_cell.angle_gamma   90.00
#
_symmetry.space_group_name_H-M   'P 1'
#
loop_
_entity.id
_entity.type
_entity.pdbx_description
1 polymer ?
#
loop_
_entity_poly.entity_id
_entity_poly.type
_entity_poly.pdbx_seq_one_letter_code
_entity_poly.pdbx_strand_id
1 'polypeptide(L)'
;AQKRSQSIQEVPISVATISQDRFNAIFSGGDDITALAVKVPGLYAETSNGRAAPRFYIRGLGNTDFDLAASQPVSIVMDEVVMENVILKSFPLFDMQAVEVIRGPQGTLFGRNTTAGIIKFDTVKPRQEFDGYFKTSVGSLGMMNAEGAIGGGLTDELSARLSLMSNHRDDWVSNSFYGNNDVMGGYDEKAGRVQFLYEGAGF
;
A
#
# COMPACT_ATOMS: atom_id res chain seq x y z
N ALA A 1 -14.98 0.40 4.50
CA ALA A 1 -15.36 1.50 3.58
C ALA A 1 -15.99 2.70 4.31
N GLN A 2 -16.75 2.47 5.37
CA GLN A 2 -17.46 3.52 6.13
C GLN A 2 -16.94 3.66 7.57
N LYS A 3 -15.63 3.44 7.80
CA LYS A 3 -14.99 3.38 9.13
C LYS A 3 -15.64 2.36 10.08
N ARG A 4 -16.26 1.34 9.53
CA ARG A 4 -16.85 0.21 10.25
C ARG A 4 -16.76 -1.06 9.40
N SER A 5 -16.70 -2.23 10.04
CA SER A 5 -16.74 -3.52 9.36
C SER A 5 -18.16 -3.81 8.88
N GLN A 6 -18.34 -4.05 7.57
CA GLN A 6 -19.61 -4.37 6.94
C GLN A 6 -19.39 -5.32 5.77
N SER A 7 -20.41 -6.11 5.42
CA SER A 7 -20.41 -6.87 4.17
C SER A 7 -20.36 -5.92 2.97
N ILE A 8 -19.50 -6.19 2.00
CA ILE A 8 -19.37 -5.38 0.77
C ILE A 8 -20.70 -5.29 0.00
N GLN A 9 -21.57 -6.29 0.14
CA GLN A 9 -22.88 -6.32 -0.51
C GLN A 9 -23.90 -5.38 0.14
N GLU A 10 -23.66 -4.97 1.38
CA GLU A 10 -24.54 -4.06 2.14
C GLU A 10 -24.08 -2.61 2.05
N VAL A 11 -22.89 -2.36 1.48
CA VAL A 11 -22.33 -1.01 1.36
C VAL A 11 -22.88 -0.32 0.12
N PRO A 12 -23.65 0.80 0.25
CA PRO A 12 -24.30 1.46 -0.88
C PRO A 12 -23.36 2.36 -1.68
N ILE A 13 -22.09 1.97 -1.82
CA ILE A 13 -21.08 2.67 -2.62
C ILE A 13 -20.26 1.68 -3.45
N SER A 14 -19.64 2.18 -4.52
CA SER A 14 -18.80 1.35 -5.39
C SER A 14 -17.45 1.10 -4.74
N VAL A 15 -17.24 -0.11 -4.22
CA VAL A 15 -16.00 -0.54 -3.57
C VAL A 15 -15.42 -1.75 -4.28
N ALA A 16 -14.10 -1.79 -4.41
CA ALA A 16 -13.35 -3.01 -4.71
C ALA A 16 -12.43 -3.32 -3.54
N THR A 17 -12.44 -4.57 -3.08
CA THR A 17 -11.58 -5.03 -1.99
C THR A 17 -10.58 -6.07 -2.49
N ILE A 18 -9.37 -6.00 -1.98
CA ILE A 18 -8.30 -6.97 -2.18
C ILE A 18 -7.97 -7.54 -0.80
N SER A 19 -8.27 -8.83 -0.60
CA SER A 19 -7.94 -9.55 0.63
C SER A 19 -6.43 -9.76 0.77
N GLN A 20 -5.99 -10.11 1.97
CA GLN A 20 -4.59 -10.41 2.28
C GLN A 20 -3.98 -11.45 1.32
N ASP A 21 -4.67 -12.56 1.07
CA ASP A 21 -4.17 -13.62 0.17
C ASP A 21 -3.99 -13.12 -1.26
N ARG A 22 -4.98 -12.38 -1.76
CA ARG A 22 -4.93 -11.80 -3.09
C ARG A 22 -3.86 -10.70 -3.18
N PHE A 23 -3.70 -9.91 -2.14
CA PHE A 23 -2.64 -8.92 -2.03
C PHE A 23 -1.27 -9.60 -2.09
N ASN A 24 -1.02 -10.62 -1.29
CA ASN A 24 0.23 -11.36 -1.29
C ASN A 24 0.56 -11.97 -2.67
N ALA A 25 -0.45 -12.47 -3.39
CA ALA A 25 -0.25 -12.99 -4.74
C ALA A 25 0.12 -11.90 -5.76
N ILE A 26 -0.49 -10.70 -5.66
CA ILE A 26 -0.22 -9.57 -6.57
C ILE A 26 1.20 -9.03 -6.35
N PHE A 27 1.61 -8.85 -5.10
CA PHE A 27 2.86 -8.18 -4.73
C PHE A 27 4.03 -9.14 -4.46
N SER A 28 3.86 -10.44 -4.73
CA SER A 28 4.93 -11.44 -4.55
C SER A 28 6.20 -11.17 -5.36
N GLY A 29 6.08 -10.44 -6.47
CA GLY A 29 7.19 -10.04 -7.34
C GLY A 29 7.95 -8.79 -6.89
N GLY A 30 7.56 -8.15 -5.77
CA GLY A 30 8.15 -6.89 -5.32
C GLY A 30 7.66 -5.68 -6.13
N ASP A 31 6.50 -5.80 -6.76
CA ASP A 31 5.84 -4.68 -7.44
C ASP A 31 5.51 -3.55 -6.46
N ASP A 32 5.43 -2.33 -6.97
CA ASP A 32 5.03 -1.18 -6.19
C ASP A 32 3.51 -0.97 -6.18
N ILE A 33 3.06 0.07 -5.48
CA ILE A 33 1.64 0.42 -5.33
C ILE A 33 0.91 0.60 -6.69
N THR A 34 1.62 0.92 -7.77
CA THR A 34 1.02 1.11 -9.11
C THR A 34 0.46 -0.18 -9.68
N ALA A 35 0.93 -1.36 -9.22
CA ALA A 35 0.41 -2.65 -9.62
C ALA A 35 -1.09 -2.84 -9.29
N LEU A 36 -1.63 -2.08 -8.34
CA LEU A 36 -3.07 -2.08 -8.04
C LEU A 36 -3.92 -1.67 -9.25
N ALA A 37 -3.43 -0.77 -10.09
CA ALA A 37 -4.16 -0.27 -11.25
C ALA A 37 -4.54 -1.38 -12.24
N VAL A 38 -3.68 -2.40 -12.39
CA VAL A 38 -3.94 -3.55 -13.27
C VAL A 38 -4.98 -4.51 -12.69
N LYS A 39 -5.24 -4.44 -11.39
CA LYS A 39 -6.08 -5.39 -10.63
C LYS A 39 -7.45 -4.84 -10.25
N VAL A 40 -7.64 -3.53 -10.35
CA VAL A 40 -8.88 -2.87 -9.95
C VAL A 40 -9.50 -2.14 -11.14
N PRO A 41 -10.65 -2.58 -11.65
CA PRO A 41 -11.32 -1.91 -12.77
C PRO A 41 -11.62 -0.44 -12.48
N GLY A 42 -11.27 0.45 -13.42
CA GLY A 42 -11.48 1.89 -13.31
C GLY A 42 -10.45 2.62 -12.43
N LEU A 43 -9.43 1.92 -11.95
CA LEU A 43 -8.24 2.51 -11.35
C LEU A 43 -7.11 2.54 -12.39
N TYR A 44 -6.48 3.68 -12.56
CA TYR A 44 -5.27 3.85 -13.35
C TYR A 44 -4.20 4.49 -12.48
N ALA A 45 -2.96 4.12 -12.67
CA ALA A 45 -1.82 4.71 -11.98
C ALA A 45 -0.69 4.98 -12.96
N GLU A 46 -0.01 6.08 -12.77
CA GLU A 46 1.18 6.46 -13.52
C GLU A 46 2.21 7.06 -12.61
N THR A 47 3.45 7.02 -13.04
CA THR A 47 4.56 7.72 -12.41
C THR A 47 5.55 8.19 -13.47
N SER A 48 6.11 9.38 -13.27
CA SER A 48 7.16 9.94 -14.11
C SER A 48 8.55 9.83 -13.47
N ASN A 49 8.60 9.35 -12.22
CA ASN A 49 9.79 9.32 -11.38
C ASN A 49 10.12 7.90 -10.88
N GLY A 50 9.99 6.90 -11.75
CA GLY A 50 10.20 5.51 -11.37
C GLY A 50 9.16 5.05 -10.35
N ARG A 51 9.58 4.55 -9.20
CA ARG A 51 8.70 4.09 -8.12
C ARG A 51 8.21 5.21 -7.18
N ALA A 52 8.69 6.45 -7.37
CA ALA A 52 8.36 7.58 -6.52
C ALA A 52 7.17 8.39 -7.03
N ALA A 53 6.43 9.01 -6.10
CA ALA A 53 5.36 9.95 -6.37
C ALA A 53 4.29 9.47 -7.39
N PRO A 54 3.68 8.30 -7.19
CA PRO A 54 2.64 7.78 -8.08
C PRO A 54 1.40 8.66 -8.06
N ARG A 55 0.79 8.82 -9.23
CA ARG A 55 -0.50 9.50 -9.41
C ARG A 55 -1.58 8.50 -9.73
N PHE A 56 -2.69 8.62 -9.06
CA PHE A 56 -3.83 7.72 -9.21
C PHE A 56 -5.01 8.43 -9.84
N TYR A 57 -5.70 7.72 -10.70
CA TYR A 57 -6.91 8.17 -11.39
C TYR A 57 -8.03 7.15 -11.14
N ILE A 58 -9.18 7.61 -10.71
CA ILE A 58 -10.37 6.77 -10.56
C ILE A 58 -11.42 7.26 -11.56
N ARG A 59 -11.87 6.36 -12.44
CA ARG A 59 -12.83 6.67 -13.53
C ARG A 59 -12.38 7.86 -14.38
N GLY A 60 -11.08 7.98 -14.65
CA GLY A 60 -10.48 9.06 -15.42
C GLY A 60 -10.27 10.37 -14.66
N LEU A 61 -10.73 10.48 -13.41
CA LEU A 61 -10.47 11.65 -12.58
C LEU A 61 -9.15 11.49 -11.85
N GLY A 62 -8.19 12.34 -12.13
CA GLY A 62 -6.86 12.40 -11.55
C GLY A 62 -6.27 13.80 -11.71
N ASN A 63 -5.03 13.97 -11.33
CA ASN A 63 -4.30 15.23 -11.50
C ASN A 63 -2.98 14.98 -12.23
N THR A 64 -2.77 15.68 -13.32
CA THR A 64 -1.54 15.64 -14.15
C THR A 64 -0.51 16.69 -13.72
N ASP A 65 -0.84 17.54 -12.76
CA ASP A 65 0.07 18.54 -12.25
C ASP A 65 1.27 17.90 -11.56
N PHE A 66 2.48 18.32 -11.95
CA PHE A 66 3.74 17.81 -11.40
C PHE A 66 4.14 18.48 -10.09
N ASP A 67 3.46 19.55 -9.68
CA ASP A 67 3.73 20.20 -8.41
C ASP A 67 3.36 19.24 -7.25
N LEU A 68 4.32 19.02 -6.37
CA LEU A 68 4.15 18.17 -5.18
C LEU A 68 3.11 18.73 -4.20
N ALA A 69 2.82 20.03 -4.26
CA ALA A 69 1.79 20.69 -3.47
C ALA A 69 0.40 20.65 -4.13
N ALA A 70 0.30 20.20 -5.39
CA ALA A 70 -0.97 20.14 -6.09
C ALA A 70 -1.93 19.15 -5.45
N SER A 71 -3.19 19.57 -5.32
CA SER A 71 -4.26 18.73 -4.80
C SER A 71 -4.53 17.52 -5.70
N GLN A 72 -4.62 16.35 -5.12
CA GLN A 72 -4.91 15.09 -5.82
C GLN A 72 -6.36 14.69 -5.59
N PRO A 73 -7.17 14.40 -6.62
CA PRO A 73 -8.57 14.00 -6.43
C PRO A 73 -8.74 12.58 -5.89
N VAL A 74 -7.67 11.78 -5.86
CA VAL A 74 -7.61 10.45 -5.24
C VAL A 74 -6.71 10.50 -4.03
N SER A 75 -7.26 10.29 -2.84
CA SER A 75 -6.48 10.18 -1.61
C SER A 75 -6.03 8.75 -1.34
N ILE A 76 -4.85 8.64 -0.76
CA ILE A 76 -4.35 7.41 -0.15
C ILE A 76 -4.54 7.52 1.37
N VAL A 77 -5.09 6.46 1.96
CA VAL A 77 -5.29 6.36 3.41
C VAL A 77 -4.57 5.11 3.92
N MET A 78 -3.71 5.27 4.90
CA MET A 78 -3.03 4.16 5.58
C MET A 78 -3.45 4.14 7.05
N ASP A 79 -4.08 3.07 7.50
CA ASP A 79 -4.54 2.90 8.89
C ASP A 79 -5.26 4.14 9.43
N GLU A 80 -6.23 4.67 8.70
CA GLU A 80 -7.02 5.88 8.99
C GLU A 80 -6.25 7.22 8.83
N VAL A 81 -4.96 7.21 8.48
CA VAL A 81 -4.16 8.42 8.22
C VAL A 81 -4.16 8.74 6.73
N VAL A 82 -4.56 9.97 6.39
CA VAL A 82 -4.56 10.46 5.00
C VAL A 82 -3.16 10.86 4.59
N MET A 83 -2.63 10.23 3.54
CA MET A 83 -1.32 10.50 2.96
C MET A 83 -1.46 11.54 1.85
N GLU A 84 -1.50 12.83 2.21
CA GLU A 84 -1.74 13.90 1.23
C GLU A 84 -0.55 14.15 0.30
N ASN A 85 0.66 14.12 0.84
CA ASN A 85 1.86 14.37 0.04
C ASN A 85 2.08 13.26 -0.98
N VAL A 86 2.31 13.62 -2.24
CA VAL A 86 2.48 12.67 -3.34
C VAL A 86 3.65 11.72 -3.11
N ILE A 87 4.73 12.19 -2.50
CA ILE A 87 5.91 11.37 -2.18
C ILE A 87 5.55 10.27 -1.16
N LEU A 88 4.70 10.60 -0.18
CA LEU A 88 4.26 9.63 0.83
C LEU A 88 3.35 8.53 0.27
N LYS A 89 2.88 8.66 -0.97
CA LYS A 89 2.05 7.64 -1.63
C LYS A 89 2.85 6.44 -2.15
N SER A 90 4.17 6.51 -2.15
CA SER A 90 5.08 5.42 -2.55
C SER A 90 5.69 4.69 -1.37
N PHE A 91 4.89 4.41 -0.35
CA PHE A 91 5.35 3.65 0.81
C PHE A 91 5.44 2.15 0.50
N PRO A 92 6.36 1.43 1.17
CA PRO A 92 6.48 -0.02 1.05
C PRO A 92 5.21 -0.74 1.52
N LEU A 93 4.72 -1.67 0.71
CA LEU A 93 3.52 -2.46 0.99
C LEU A 93 3.90 -3.82 1.53
N PHE A 94 3.78 -4.02 2.83
CA PHE A 94 4.05 -5.29 3.52
C PHE A 94 3.14 -5.47 4.72
N ASP A 95 2.86 -6.71 5.07
CA ASP A 95 2.00 -7.09 6.20
C ASP A 95 0.63 -6.38 6.15
N MET A 96 -0.02 -6.48 4.99
CA MET A 96 -1.31 -5.84 4.73
C MET A 96 -2.46 -6.80 5.00
N GLN A 97 -3.48 -6.32 5.70
CA GLN A 97 -4.72 -7.06 5.95
C GLN A 97 -5.68 -6.95 4.76
N ALA A 98 -5.84 -5.74 4.22
CA ALA A 98 -6.75 -5.48 3.11
C ALA A 98 -6.37 -4.18 2.39
N VAL A 99 -6.80 -4.10 1.12
CA VAL A 99 -6.80 -2.85 0.36
C VAL A 99 -8.20 -2.62 -0.17
N GLU A 100 -8.74 -1.41 0.06
CA GLU A 100 -10.05 -1.01 -0.44
C GLU A 100 -9.90 0.14 -1.42
N VAL A 101 -10.50 0.03 -2.60
CA VAL A 101 -10.61 1.13 -3.56
C VAL A 101 -12.06 1.58 -3.60
N ILE A 102 -12.32 2.75 -3.05
CA ILE A 102 -13.65 3.35 -2.94
C ILE A 102 -13.78 4.41 -4.02
N ARG A 103 -14.76 4.22 -4.91
CA ARG A 103 -14.96 5.08 -6.08
C ARG A 103 -16.08 6.06 -5.82
N GLY A 104 -15.81 7.33 -6.12
CA GLY A 104 -16.71 8.45 -5.92
C GLY A 104 -16.34 9.30 -4.70
N PRO A 105 -16.98 10.48 -4.53
CA PRO A 105 -16.62 11.43 -3.51
C PRO A 105 -16.71 10.87 -2.08
N GLN A 106 -15.69 11.08 -1.28
CA GLN A 106 -15.59 10.60 0.11
C GLN A 106 -15.26 11.73 1.11
N GLY A 107 -15.53 12.97 0.74
CA GLY A 107 -15.13 14.15 1.53
C GLY A 107 -15.71 14.20 2.95
N THR A 108 -16.88 13.66 3.18
CA THR A 108 -17.53 13.67 4.50
C THR A 108 -16.81 12.81 5.55
N LEU A 109 -16.15 11.73 5.11
CA LEU A 109 -15.46 10.80 6.03
C LEU A 109 -13.94 10.95 6.02
N PHE A 110 -13.36 11.36 4.89
CA PHE A 110 -11.91 11.36 4.67
C PHE A 110 -11.35 12.74 4.32
N GLY A 111 -12.19 13.78 4.35
CA GLY A 111 -11.77 15.16 4.14
C GLY A 111 -11.49 15.53 2.68
N ARG A 112 -10.64 16.54 2.48
CA ARG A 112 -10.30 17.08 1.15
C ARG A 112 -9.54 16.04 0.30
N ASN A 113 -9.37 16.34 -0.98
CA ASN A 113 -8.61 15.51 -1.94
C ASN A 113 -9.20 14.10 -2.19
N THR A 114 -10.52 13.95 -2.04
CA THR A 114 -11.25 12.69 -2.19
C THR A 114 -12.40 12.78 -3.16
N THR A 115 -12.33 13.68 -4.12
CA THR A 115 -13.42 13.94 -5.09
C THR A 115 -13.62 12.79 -6.07
N ALA A 116 -12.55 12.10 -6.47
CA ALA A 116 -12.62 10.91 -7.32
C ALA A 116 -12.78 9.61 -6.52
N GLY A 117 -12.25 9.60 -5.32
CA GLY A 117 -12.29 8.43 -4.44
C GLY A 117 -11.08 8.31 -3.53
N ILE A 118 -10.96 7.16 -2.89
CA ILE A 118 -9.82 6.84 -2.01
C ILE A 118 -9.31 5.42 -2.28
N ILE A 119 -8.02 5.23 -2.00
CA ILE A 119 -7.40 3.90 -1.88
C ILE A 119 -6.99 3.76 -0.41
N LYS A 120 -7.62 2.85 0.30
CA LYS A 120 -7.38 2.60 1.72
C LYS A 120 -6.55 1.34 1.89
N PHE A 121 -5.50 1.43 2.66
CA PHE A 121 -4.62 0.33 3.05
C PHE A 121 -4.80 0.09 4.55
N ASP A 122 -5.16 -1.13 4.90
CA ASP A 122 -5.24 -1.57 6.28
C ASP A 122 -4.11 -2.55 6.55
N THR A 123 -3.25 -2.26 7.52
CA THR A 123 -2.20 -3.16 7.97
C THR A 123 -2.77 -4.20 8.93
N VAL A 124 -2.09 -5.36 9.05
CA VAL A 124 -2.45 -6.34 10.07
C VAL A 124 -2.21 -5.74 11.44
N LYS A 125 -3.26 -5.64 12.25
CA LYS A 125 -3.18 -5.08 13.60
C LYS A 125 -2.65 -6.09 14.61
N PRO A 126 -2.00 -5.63 15.69
CA PRO A 126 -1.66 -6.48 16.82
C PRO A 126 -2.89 -7.21 17.37
N ARG A 127 -2.69 -8.41 17.91
CA ARG A 127 -3.72 -9.22 18.57
C ARG A 127 -3.14 -9.84 19.83
N GLN A 128 -4.01 -10.28 20.76
CA GLN A 128 -3.57 -10.98 21.97
C GLN A 128 -2.99 -12.36 21.67
N GLU A 129 -3.56 -13.05 20.66
CA GLU A 129 -3.03 -14.33 20.21
C GLU A 129 -1.68 -14.15 19.51
N PHE A 130 -0.73 -15.03 19.85
CA PHE A 130 0.56 -15.06 19.17
C PHE A 130 0.36 -15.50 17.72
N ASP A 131 0.80 -14.67 16.78
CA ASP A 131 0.83 -14.99 15.37
C ASP A 131 2.11 -14.49 14.70
N GLY A 132 2.47 -15.12 13.59
CA GLY A 132 3.60 -14.69 12.81
C GLY A 132 3.72 -15.43 11.50
N TYR A 133 4.47 -14.84 10.58
CA TYR A 133 4.81 -15.47 9.31
C TYR A 133 6.18 -15.02 8.84
N PHE A 134 6.75 -15.79 7.93
CA PHE A 134 7.93 -15.43 7.19
C PHE A 134 7.77 -15.93 5.75
N LYS A 135 8.03 -15.07 4.77
CA LYS A 135 8.01 -15.42 3.35
C LYS A 135 9.23 -14.88 2.64
N THR A 136 9.68 -15.63 1.64
CA THR A 136 10.77 -15.22 0.73
C THR A 136 10.36 -15.50 -0.70
N SER A 137 10.86 -14.68 -1.62
CA SER A 137 10.70 -14.89 -3.06
C SER A 137 12.03 -14.64 -3.74
N VAL A 138 12.35 -15.46 -4.74
CA VAL A 138 13.52 -15.27 -5.61
C VAL A 138 13.07 -15.29 -7.07
N GLY A 139 13.73 -14.51 -7.90
CA GLY A 139 13.32 -14.37 -9.30
C GLY A 139 14.48 -13.95 -10.22
N SER A 140 14.12 -13.62 -11.44
CA SER A 140 15.07 -13.11 -12.43
C SER A 140 15.66 -11.76 -12.00
N LEU A 141 16.79 -11.39 -12.58
CA LEU A 141 17.52 -10.14 -12.31
C LEU A 141 17.96 -10.02 -10.85
N GLY A 142 18.44 -11.11 -10.26
CA GLY A 142 18.89 -11.11 -8.87
C GLY A 142 17.78 -10.79 -7.85
N MET A 143 16.49 -10.86 -8.24
CA MET A 143 15.39 -10.53 -7.35
C MET A 143 15.41 -11.42 -6.11
N MET A 144 15.44 -10.78 -4.95
CA MET A 144 15.38 -11.42 -3.63
C MET A 144 14.52 -10.57 -2.70
N ASN A 145 13.36 -11.11 -2.33
CA ASN A 145 12.44 -10.46 -1.42
C ASN A 145 12.29 -11.30 -0.16
N ALA A 146 12.29 -10.64 0.98
CA ALA A 146 12.02 -11.26 2.29
C ALA A 146 11.07 -10.37 3.08
N GLU A 147 10.07 -10.98 3.70
CA GLU A 147 9.10 -10.30 4.55
C GLU A 147 8.72 -11.20 5.70
N GLY A 148 8.54 -10.62 6.87
CA GLY A 148 8.07 -11.36 8.03
C GLY A 148 7.45 -10.44 9.07
N ALA A 149 6.55 -11.02 9.84
CA ALA A 149 5.96 -10.35 10.99
C ALA A 149 5.78 -11.32 12.15
N ILE A 150 5.80 -10.77 13.35
CA ILE A 150 5.54 -11.48 14.59
C ILE A 150 4.77 -10.57 15.53
N GLY A 151 3.76 -11.09 16.21
CA GLY A 151 2.95 -10.34 17.14
C GLY A 151 2.34 -11.20 18.23
N GLY A 152 1.80 -10.55 19.25
CA GLY A 152 1.11 -11.18 20.37
C GLY A 152 0.84 -10.24 21.51
N GLY A 153 0.14 -10.71 22.54
CA GLY A 153 -0.11 -9.98 23.77
C GLY A 153 1.16 -9.79 24.60
N LEU A 154 1.39 -8.58 25.05
CA LEU A 154 2.41 -8.25 26.06
C LEU A 154 1.82 -8.26 27.45
N THR A 155 0.57 -7.85 27.58
CA THR A 155 -0.28 -7.95 28.77
C THR A 155 -1.70 -8.27 28.32
N ASP A 156 -2.63 -8.48 29.24
CA ASP A 156 -4.04 -8.77 28.92
C ASP A 156 -4.72 -7.63 28.13
N GLU A 157 -4.19 -6.41 28.20
CA GLU A 157 -4.74 -5.22 27.54
C GLU A 157 -3.85 -4.67 26.43
N LEU A 158 -2.58 -5.08 26.35
CA LEU A 158 -1.61 -4.53 25.40
C LEU A 158 -1.08 -5.64 24.51
N SER A 159 -1.21 -5.44 23.21
CA SER A 159 -0.60 -6.30 22.19
C SER A 159 0.39 -5.51 21.32
N ALA A 160 1.35 -6.20 20.73
CA ALA A 160 2.34 -5.61 19.84
C ALA A 160 2.54 -6.47 18.58
N ARG A 161 3.00 -5.81 17.51
CA ARG A 161 3.40 -6.47 16.26
C ARG A 161 4.62 -5.80 15.67
N LEU A 162 5.61 -6.58 15.30
CA LEU A 162 6.78 -6.18 14.54
C LEU A 162 6.69 -6.78 13.14
N SER A 163 6.83 -5.95 12.12
CA SER A 163 6.85 -6.37 10.71
C SER A 163 8.09 -5.81 10.04
N LEU A 164 8.78 -6.64 9.25
CA LEU A 164 10.00 -6.29 8.54
C LEU A 164 9.91 -6.73 7.08
N MET A 165 10.53 -5.95 6.20
CA MET A 165 10.60 -6.22 4.76
C MET A 165 11.97 -5.82 4.20
N SER A 166 12.46 -6.62 3.24
CA SER A 166 13.61 -6.30 2.40
C SER A 166 13.34 -6.80 0.99
N ASN A 167 13.30 -5.90 0.01
CA ASN A 167 13.11 -6.21 -1.40
C ASN A 167 14.31 -5.70 -2.18
N HIS A 168 14.87 -6.57 -3.02
CA HIS A 168 16.00 -6.26 -3.89
C HIS A 168 15.77 -6.81 -5.29
N ARG A 169 16.21 -6.06 -6.29
CA ARG A 169 16.36 -6.52 -7.68
C ARG A 169 17.44 -5.70 -8.36
N ASP A 170 18.29 -6.38 -9.14
CA ASP A 170 19.36 -5.77 -9.92
C ASP A 170 18.79 -4.83 -11.01
N ASP A 171 19.60 -3.87 -11.41
CA ASP A 171 19.35 -3.04 -12.58
C ASP A 171 19.32 -3.88 -13.86
N TRP A 172 18.57 -3.46 -14.86
CA TRP A 172 18.42 -4.20 -16.12
C TRP A 172 18.37 -3.31 -17.38
N VAL A 173 18.28 -2.00 -17.20
CA VAL A 173 18.25 -1.03 -18.29
C VAL A 173 19.66 -0.53 -18.54
N SER A 174 20.13 -0.71 -19.77
CA SER A 174 21.46 -0.26 -20.19
C SER A 174 21.43 1.12 -20.81
N ASN A 175 22.45 1.93 -20.54
CA ASN A 175 22.66 3.23 -21.14
C ASN A 175 23.58 3.10 -22.38
N SER A 176 22.98 3.05 -23.56
CA SER A 176 23.71 2.90 -24.83
C SER A 176 24.57 4.12 -25.18
N PHE A 177 24.26 5.30 -24.65
CA PHE A 177 25.03 6.52 -24.93
C PHE A 177 26.39 6.51 -24.27
N TYR A 178 26.47 6.04 -23.02
CA TYR A 178 27.72 5.93 -22.26
C TYR A 178 28.33 4.51 -22.30
N GLY A 179 27.66 3.55 -22.94
CA GLY A 179 28.11 2.16 -22.99
C GLY A 179 28.04 1.43 -21.66
N ASN A 180 27.27 1.95 -20.70
CA ASN A 180 27.10 1.32 -19.38
C ASN A 180 25.90 0.35 -19.42
N ASN A 181 26.14 -0.88 -18.97
CA ASN A 181 25.09 -1.89 -18.85
C ASN A 181 24.49 -1.88 -17.44
N ASP A 182 23.19 -2.24 -17.35
CA ASP A 182 22.47 -2.52 -16.11
C ASP A 182 22.63 -1.41 -15.04
N VAL A 183 22.23 -0.18 -15.41
CA VAL A 183 22.41 1.03 -14.60
C VAL A 183 21.10 1.62 -14.09
N MET A 184 19.95 1.05 -14.46
CA MET A 184 18.63 1.54 -14.05
C MET A 184 17.60 0.40 -14.04
N GLY A 185 16.52 0.60 -13.29
CA GLY A 185 15.35 -0.27 -13.25
C GLY A 185 15.33 -1.27 -12.09
N GLY A 186 16.42 -1.36 -11.33
CA GLY A 186 16.49 -2.11 -10.10
C GLY A 186 15.88 -1.36 -8.90
N TYR A 187 15.88 -2.01 -7.76
CA TYR A 187 15.47 -1.41 -6.48
C TYR A 187 16.11 -2.13 -5.29
N ASP A 188 16.32 -1.40 -4.22
CA ASP A 188 16.68 -1.92 -2.89
C ASP A 188 15.85 -1.17 -1.85
N GLU A 189 14.86 -1.86 -1.28
CA GLU A 189 13.91 -1.29 -0.33
C GLU A 189 13.92 -2.08 0.96
N LYS A 190 14.09 -1.38 2.08
CA LYS A 190 14.03 -1.97 3.43
C LYS A 190 13.07 -1.18 4.28
N ALA A 191 12.18 -1.86 4.97
CA ALA A 191 11.19 -1.22 5.82
C ALA A 191 10.94 -2.03 7.08
N GLY A 192 10.57 -1.33 8.14
CA GLY A 192 10.12 -1.92 9.39
C GLY A 192 8.98 -1.13 10.00
N ARG A 193 8.07 -1.84 10.65
CA ARG A 193 6.92 -1.26 11.35
C ARG A 193 6.75 -1.93 12.70
N VAL A 194 6.57 -1.12 13.73
CA VAL A 194 6.18 -1.56 15.07
C VAL A 194 4.81 -0.97 15.38
N GLN A 195 3.91 -1.78 15.85
CA GLN A 195 2.57 -1.37 16.22
C GLN A 195 2.27 -1.82 17.65
N PHE A 196 1.52 -1.02 18.37
CA PHE A 196 0.98 -1.33 19.68
C PHE A 196 -0.53 -1.09 19.66
N LEU A 197 -1.29 -2.00 20.25
CA LEU A 197 -2.72 -1.86 20.42
C LEU A 197 -3.05 -2.06 21.91
N TYR A 198 -3.68 -1.04 22.48
CA TYR A 198 -4.18 -1.08 23.85
C TYR A 198 -5.71 -1.20 23.84
N GLU A 199 -6.23 -2.25 24.44
CA GLU A 199 -7.65 -2.54 24.57
C GLU A 199 -8.03 -2.64 26.05
N GLY A 200 -8.20 -1.49 26.73
CA GLY A 200 -8.58 -1.44 28.12
C GLY A 200 -10.07 -1.67 28.35
N ALA A 201 -10.42 -2.31 29.44
CA ALA A 201 -11.80 -2.49 29.85
C ALA A 201 -12.42 -1.13 30.24
N GLY A 202 -13.11 -0.46 29.31
CA GLY A 202 -13.84 0.77 29.65
C GLY A 202 -13.97 1.84 28.55
N PHE A 203 -13.76 1.54 27.28
CA PHE A 203 -14.06 2.44 26.15
C PHE A 203 -14.98 1.78 25.13
#